data_0a118b2d31a25ede72f12f1a1a11fd05
#
_entry.id   0a118b2d31a25ede72f12f1a1a11fd05
#
_cell.length_a   1.000
_cell.length_b   1.000
_cell.length_c   1.000
_cell.angle_alpha   90.00
_cell.angle_beta   90.00
_cell.angle_gamma   90.00
#
_symmetry.space_group_name_H-M   'P 1'
#
loop_
_entity.id
_entity.type
_entity.pdbx_description
1 polymer ?
#
loop_
_entity_poly.entity_id
_entity_poly.type
_entity_poly.pdbx_seq_one_letter_code
_entity_poly.pdbx_strand_id
1 'polypeptide(L)'
;MLNIEQIKEIIPHRYPFLLVDQVLEVEEGKRAVGIKNVSANEEYFNGHFPDYAVMPGVLIVEALAQVGAIAVLKKEENRGRLAFFAGIDNCRFKRQVRPGDQLRLEVEMTRIRGPIGKGKAVATVNGEVACEAEITFALGDKKE
;
A
#
# COMPACT_ATOMS: atom_id res chain seq x y z
N MET A 1 1.50 -11.28 -11.68
CA MET A 1 2.45 -10.16 -11.53
C MET A 1 1.92 -8.95 -12.30
N LEU A 2 2.00 -7.75 -11.72
CA LEU A 2 1.52 -6.53 -12.36
C LEU A 2 2.64 -5.52 -12.48
N ASN A 3 2.78 -4.91 -13.66
CA ASN A 3 3.69 -3.79 -13.88
C ASN A 3 2.99 -2.47 -13.53
N ILE A 4 3.71 -1.37 -13.63
CA ILE A 4 3.20 -0.07 -13.20
C ILE A 4 1.98 0.40 -14.01
N GLU A 5 1.94 0.12 -15.30
CA GLU A 5 0.81 0.49 -16.14
C GLU A 5 -0.45 -0.27 -15.71
N GLN A 6 -0.31 -1.56 -15.40
CA GLN A 6 -1.42 -2.38 -14.91
C GLN A 6 -1.89 -1.93 -13.54
N ILE A 7 -0.97 -1.54 -12.66
CA ILE A 7 -1.30 -0.97 -11.35
C ILE A 7 -2.14 0.30 -11.53
N LYS A 8 -1.74 1.18 -12.45
CA LYS A 8 -2.45 2.42 -12.71
C LYS A 8 -3.87 2.20 -13.27
N GLU A 9 -4.12 1.06 -13.89
CA GLU A 9 -5.46 0.71 -14.35
C GLU A 9 -6.38 0.31 -13.19
N ILE A 10 -5.81 -0.09 -12.05
CA ILE A 10 -6.57 -0.61 -10.91
C ILE A 10 -6.79 0.47 -9.85
N ILE A 11 -5.74 1.23 -9.50
CA ILE A 11 -5.84 2.27 -8.48
C ILE A 11 -5.66 3.66 -9.10
N PRO A 12 -6.37 4.68 -8.56
CA PRO A 12 -6.33 6.03 -9.13
C PRO A 12 -5.13 6.87 -8.72
N HIS A 13 -4.37 6.40 -7.76
CA HIS A 13 -3.21 7.13 -7.22
C HIS A 13 -2.19 7.44 -8.31
N ARG A 14 -1.57 8.63 -8.25
CA ARG A 14 -0.56 9.08 -9.21
C ARG A 14 0.55 9.81 -8.48
N TYR A 15 1.64 10.07 -9.18
CA TYR A 15 2.75 10.84 -8.63
C TYR A 15 2.24 12.13 -7.97
N PRO A 16 2.71 12.49 -6.77
CA PRO A 16 3.79 11.82 -6.01
C PRO A 16 3.27 10.79 -5.00
N PHE A 17 2.01 10.40 -5.08
CA PHE A 17 1.35 9.58 -4.07
C PHE A 17 1.12 8.12 -4.48
N LEU A 18 1.62 7.69 -5.62
CA LEU A 18 1.60 6.30 -6.03
C LEU A 18 2.83 5.60 -5.43
N LEU A 19 2.60 4.71 -4.46
CA LEU A 19 3.66 4.13 -3.65
C LEU A 19 3.86 2.62 -3.88
N VAL A 20 3.39 2.10 -5.00
CA VAL A 20 3.57 0.70 -5.38
C VAL A 20 4.20 0.65 -6.76
N ASP A 21 5.38 0.07 -6.85
CA ASP A 21 6.13 0.01 -8.11
C ASP A 21 5.85 -1.25 -8.91
N GLN A 22 5.54 -2.35 -8.23
CA GLN A 22 5.28 -3.65 -8.84
C GLN A 22 4.41 -4.47 -7.91
N VAL A 23 3.59 -5.35 -8.47
CA VAL A 23 2.86 -6.35 -7.70
C VAL A 23 3.40 -7.72 -8.09
N LEU A 24 3.88 -8.46 -7.11
CA LEU A 24 4.46 -9.79 -7.31
C LEU A 24 3.39 -10.87 -7.40
N GLU A 25 2.38 -10.77 -6.53
CA GLU A 25 1.33 -11.78 -6.41
C GLU A 25 0.02 -11.06 -6.08
N VAL A 26 -1.07 -11.55 -6.66
CA VAL A 26 -2.41 -11.05 -6.31
C VAL A 26 -3.42 -12.17 -6.43
N GLU A 27 -4.22 -12.34 -5.37
CA GLU A 27 -5.43 -13.16 -5.37
C GLU A 27 -6.59 -12.20 -5.17
N GLU A 28 -7.41 -12.05 -6.18
CA GLU A 28 -8.51 -11.08 -6.18
C GLU A 28 -9.40 -11.19 -4.95
N GLY A 29 -9.53 -10.10 -4.22
CA GLY A 29 -10.36 -10.03 -3.02
C GLY A 29 -9.76 -10.69 -1.79
N LYS A 30 -8.56 -11.28 -1.89
CA LYS A 30 -7.94 -12.02 -0.78
C LYS A 30 -6.61 -11.44 -0.32
N ARG A 31 -5.65 -11.32 -1.22
CA ARG A 31 -4.31 -10.84 -0.84
C ARG A 31 -3.55 -10.30 -2.02
N ALA A 32 -2.57 -9.48 -1.72
CA ALA A 32 -1.61 -9.03 -2.70
C ALA A 32 -0.27 -8.80 -2.04
N VAL A 33 0.79 -8.95 -2.83
CA VAL A 33 2.16 -8.65 -2.42
C VAL A 33 2.74 -7.70 -3.44
N GLY A 34 3.13 -6.52 -2.97
CA GLY A 34 3.71 -5.49 -3.82
C GLY A 34 5.10 -5.09 -3.37
N ILE A 35 5.73 -4.28 -4.19
CA ILE A 35 7.06 -3.72 -3.93
C ILE A 35 7.02 -2.21 -4.04
N LYS A 36 7.67 -1.53 -3.10
CA LYS A 36 8.02 -0.12 -3.18
C LYS A 36 9.53 -0.01 -3.11
N ASN A 37 10.15 0.53 -4.15
CA ASN A 37 11.57 0.86 -4.14
C ASN A 37 11.73 2.25 -3.52
N VAL A 38 12.50 2.34 -2.44
CA VAL A 38 12.71 3.62 -1.75
C VAL A 38 13.95 4.28 -2.33
N SER A 39 13.73 5.38 -3.05
CA SER A 39 14.78 6.11 -3.74
C SER A 39 15.09 7.42 -3.02
N ALA A 40 16.35 7.85 -3.06
CA ALA A 40 16.72 9.17 -2.58
C ALA A 40 16.01 10.30 -3.34
N ASN A 41 15.48 9.99 -4.52
CA ASN A 41 14.81 10.96 -5.39
C ASN A 41 13.29 11.01 -5.15
N GLU A 42 12.89 10.97 -3.89
CA GLU A 42 11.50 11.12 -3.49
C GLU A 42 11.30 12.47 -2.83
N GLU A 43 10.28 13.20 -3.22
CA GLU A 43 10.10 14.58 -2.74
C GLU A 43 9.90 14.69 -1.22
N TYR A 44 9.33 13.66 -0.58
CA TYR A 44 9.11 13.72 0.88
C TYR A 44 10.41 13.73 1.68
N PHE A 45 11.53 13.31 1.11
CA PHE A 45 12.82 13.38 1.80
C PHE A 45 13.36 14.81 1.92
N ASN A 46 12.78 15.76 1.17
CA ASN A 46 13.16 17.17 1.31
C ASN A 46 12.83 17.70 2.70
N GLY A 47 11.78 17.19 3.31
CA GLY A 47 11.33 17.61 4.63
C GLY A 47 11.48 16.59 5.73
N HIS A 48 11.71 15.33 5.41
CA HIS A 48 11.65 14.25 6.39
C HIS A 48 12.86 13.31 6.29
N PHE A 49 14.06 13.71 6.64
CA PHE A 49 14.45 15.02 7.15
C PHE A 49 15.57 15.56 6.30
N PRO A 50 15.81 16.89 6.25
CA PRO A 50 16.83 17.48 5.36
C PRO A 50 18.21 16.84 5.44
N ASP A 51 18.68 16.50 6.64
CA ASP A 51 20.01 15.92 6.84
C ASP A 51 19.98 14.42 7.14
N TYR A 52 18.81 13.80 7.17
CA TYR A 52 18.69 12.38 7.44
C TYR A 52 17.40 11.84 6.83
N ALA A 53 17.52 11.23 5.67
CA ALA A 53 16.37 10.75 4.92
C ALA A 53 15.77 9.50 5.56
N VAL A 54 14.51 9.60 6.00
CA VAL A 54 13.74 8.48 6.55
C VAL A 54 12.35 8.52 5.92
N MET A 55 11.90 7.40 5.37
CA MET A 55 10.54 7.32 4.84
C MET A 55 9.53 7.50 5.97
N PRO A 56 8.61 8.46 5.86
CA PRO A 56 7.58 8.64 6.89
C PRO A 56 6.80 7.35 7.12
N GLY A 57 6.67 6.96 8.39
CA GLY A 57 5.94 5.73 8.72
C GLY A 57 4.52 5.73 8.19
N VAL A 58 3.85 6.88 8.22
CA VAL A 58 2.48 7.00 7.70
C VAL A 58 2.41 6.72 6.21
N LEU A 59 3.49 6.95 5.45
CA LEU A 59 3.53 6.63 4.02
C LEU A 59 3.78 5.14 3.79
N ILE A 60 4.44 4.45 4.72
CA ILE A 60 4.57 2.99 4.65
C ILE A 60 3.18 2.37 4.81
N VAL A 61 2.39 2.87 5.77
CA VAL A 61 1.00 2.42 5.96
C VAL A 61 0.17 2.71 4.71
N GLU A 62 0.36 3.88 4.11
CA GLU A 62 -0.34 4.23 2.87
C GLU A 62 0.04 3.27 1.73
N ALA A 63 1.33 2.94 1.59
CA ALA A 63 1.77 1.97 0.58
C ALA A 63 1.11 0.60 0.79
N LEU A 64 1.02 0.15 2.03
CA LEU A 64 0.31 -1.09 2.36
C LEU A 64 -1.17 -1.00 2.00
N ALA A 65 -1.80 0.15 2.27
CA ALA A 65 -3.20 0.36 1.92
C ALA A 65 -3.42 0.31 0.41
N GLN A 66 -2.48 0.84 -0.36
CA GLN A 66 -2.56 0.79 -1.83
C GLN A 66 -2.48 -0.65 -2.34
N VAL A 67 -1.62 -1.47 -1.75
CA VAL A 67 -1.54 -2.90 -2.10
C VAL A 67 -2.86 -3.61 -1.75
N GLY A 68 -3.43 -3.32 -0.60
CA GLY A 68 -4.74 -3.85 -0.21
C GLY A 68 -5.84 -3.41 -1.17
N ALA A 69 -5.82 -2.15 -1.58
CA ALA A 69 -6.76 -1.62 -2.55
C ALA A 69 -6.63 -2.35 -3.89
N ILE A 70 -5.41 -2.66 -4.32
CA ILE A 70 -5.18 -3.43 -5.55
C ILE A 70 -5.85 -4.80 -5.45
N ALA A 71 -5.69 -5.51 -4.34
CA ALA A 71 -6.31 -6.82 -4.15
C ALA A 71 -7.83 -6.76 -4.32
N VAL A 72 -8.46 -5.73 -3.77
CA VAL A 72 -9.92 -5.60 -3.79
C VAL A 72 -10.44 -5.03 -5.11
N LEU A 73 -9.77 -3.99 -5.63
CA LEU A 73 -10.23 -3.30 -6.85
C LEU A 73 -9.89 -4.06 -8.13
N LYS A 74 -9.01 -5.06 -8.05
CA LYS A 74 -8.73 -5.91 -9.21
C LYS A 74 -9.94 -6.75 -9.59
N LYS A 75 -10.83 -7.03 -8.64
CA LYS A 75 -12.11 -7.66 -8.97
C LYS A 75 -12.89 -6.75 -9.91
N GLU A 76 -13.39 -7.31 -11.00
CA GLU A 76 -14.10 -6.54 -12.02
C GLU A 76 -15.27 -5.73 -11.45
N GLU A 77 -16.03 -6.32 -10.53
CA GLU A 77 -17.17 -5.66 -9.90
C GLU A 77 -16.78 -4.42 -9.09
N ASN A 78 -15.51 -4.31 -8.67
CA ASN A 78 -15.02 -3.19 -7.87
C ASN A 78 -14.24 -2.15 -8.69
N ARG A 79 -14.04 -2.40 -10.00
CA ARG A 79 -13.29 -1.48 -10.86
C ARG A 79 -13.93 -0.10 -10.89
N GLY A 80 -13.10 0.93 -10.84
CA GLY A 80 -13.55 2.32 -10.89
C GLY A 80 -14.03 2.88 -9.57
N ARG A 81 -14.03 2.08 -8.51
CA ARG A 81 -14.36 2.56 -7.16
C ARG A 81 -13.12 3.16 -6.50
N LEU A 82 -13.33 4.06 -5.55
CA LEU A 82 -12.26 4.59 -4.72
C LEU A 82 -12.26 3.86 -3.38
N ALA A 83 -11.07 3.66 -2.83
CA ALA A 83 -10.92 3.08 -1.51
C ALA A 83 -10.41 4.17 -0.56
N PHE A 84 -11.10 4.34 0.56
CA PHE A 84 -10.77 5.34 1.58
C PHE A 84 -10.40 4.64 2.88
N PHE A 85 -9.40 5.17 3.57
CA PHE A 85 -9.12 4.71 4.93
C PHE A 85 -10.33 4.92 5.83
N ALA A 86 -10.70 3.89 6.59
CA ALA A 86 -11.73 3.97 7.62
C ALA A 86 -11.13 3.72 9.01
N GLY A 87 -10.01 3.03 9.09
CA GLY A 87 -9.34 2.83 10.37
C GLY A 87 -7.97 2.16 10.21
N ILE A 88 -7.12 2.38 11.19
CA ILE A 88 -5.81 1.75 11.30
C ILE A 88 -5.70 1.30 12.76
N ASP A 89 -5.47 0.00 12.96
CA ASP A 89 -5.36 -0.59 14.29
C ASP A 89 -4.04 -1.33 14.45
N ASN A 90 -3.56 -1.41 15.67
CA ASN A 90 -2.36 -2.17 16.02
C ASN A 90 -1.16 -1.89 15.12
N CYS A 91 -0.98 -0.61 14.79
CA CYS A 91 0.09 -0.17 13.92
C CYS A 91 1.40 -0.04 14.70
N ARG A 92 2.45 -0.72 14.21
CA ARG A 92 3.77 -0.71 14.82
C ARG A 92 4.82 -0.42 13.77
N PHE A 93 5.74 0.48 14.09
CA PHE A 93 6.91 0.80 13.25
C PHE A 93 8.13 0.20 13.94
N LYS A 94 8.74 -0.81 13.33
CA LYS A 94 9.79 -1.62 13.98
C LYS A 94 11.20 -1.35 13.49
N ARG A 95 11.34 -0.67 12.36
CA ARG A 95 12.64 -0.18 11.87
C ARG A 95 12.43 1.01 10.96
N GLN A 96 13.45 1.83 10.83
CA GLN A 96 13.46 2.92 9.87
C GLN A 96 13.65 2.37 8.46
N VAL A 97 13.04 3.04 7.49
CA VAL A 97 13.18 2.73 6.07
C VAL A 97 13.85 3.92 5.41
N ARG A 98 14.92 3.67 4.70
CA ARG A 98 15.77 4.70 4.11
C ARG A 98 15.99 4.48 2.62
N PRO A 99 16.45 5.52 1.89
CA PRO A 99 16.82 5.35 0.49
C PRO A 99 17.78 4.17 0.30
N GLY A 100 17.49 3.35 -0.70
CA GLY A 100 18.21 2.12 -0.97
C GLY A 100 17.49 0.87 -0.48
N ASP A 101 16.51 1.02 0.43
CA ASP A 101 15.70 -0.10 0.89
C ASP A 101 14.62 -0.44 -0.13
N GLN A 102 14.28 -1.71 -0.21
CA GLN A 102 13.12 -2.16 -0.97
C GLN A 102 12.10 -2.73 -0.01
N LEU A 103 10.90 -2.14 0.00
CA LEU A 103 9.81 -2.63 0.82
C LEU A 103 9.05 -3.74 0.10
N ARG A 104 8.88 -4.87 0.78
CA ARG A 104 7.93 -5.89 0.39
C ARG A 104 6.65 -5.63 1.17
N LEU A 105 5.56 -5.40 0.47
CA LEU A 105 4.29 -4.96 1.02
C LEU A 105 3.28 -6.10 0.88
N GLU A 106 2.92 -6.72 1.97
CA GLU A 106 1.99 -7.85 1.94
C GLU A 106 0.71 -7.51 2.71
N VAL A 107 -0.43 -7.68 2.05
CA VAL A 107 -1.73 -7.44 2.66
C VAL A 107 -2.62 -8.65 2.41
N GLU A 108 -3.20 -9.17 3.50
CA GLU A 108 -4.15 -10.27 3.44
C GLU A 108 -5.49 -9.78 4.00
N MET A 109 -6.53 -9.87 3.18
CA MET A 109 -7.86 -9.46 3.60
C MET A 109 -8.41 -10.50 4.56
N THR A 110 -8.76 -10.06 5.76
CA THR A 110 -9.28 -10.94 6.82
C THR A 110 -10.81 -10.92 6.87
N ARG A 111 -11.42 -9.83 6.34
CA ARG A 111 -12.86 -9.68 6.38
C ARG A 111 -13.29 -8.68 5.31
N ILE A 112 -14.32 -9.07 4.55
CA ILE A 112 -14.97 -8.15 3.61
C ILE A 112 -16.48 -8.25 3.89
N ARG A 113 -17.10 -7.10 4.18
CA ARG A 113 -18.52 -7.02 4.45
C ARG A 113 -19.09 -5.81 3.73
N GLY A 114 -19.79 -6.06 2.62
CA GLY A 114 -20.30 -4.98 1.78
C GLY A 114 -19.16 -4.11 1.28
N PRO A 115 -19.24 -2.78 1.45
CA PRO A 115 -18.19 -1.87 1.01
C PRO A 115 -16.99 -1.80 1.97
N ILE A 116 -17.04 -2.49 3.12
CA ILE A 116 -16.00 -2.42 4.14
C ILE A 116 -15.07 -3.60 4.03
N GLY A 117 -13.77 -3.35 3.94
CA GLY A 117 -12.74 -4.37 3.94
C GLY A 117 -11.75 -4.16 5.07
N LYS A 118 -11.32 -5.26 5.69
CA LYS A 118 -10.30 -5.24 6.74
C LYS A 118 -9.21 -6.24 6.39
N GLY A 119 -7.95 -5.83 6.57
CA GLY A 119 -6.82 -6.67 6.25
C GLY A 119 -5.66 -6.52 7.21
N LYS A 120 -4.83 -7.56 7.26
CA LYS A 120 -3.54 -7.51 7.95
C LYS A 120 -2.47 -7.11 6.94
N ALA A 121 -1.62 -6.17 7.35
CA ALA A 121 -0.63 -5.57 6.47
C ALA A 121 0.74 -5.64 7.12
N VAL A 122 1.75 -6.07 6.36
CA VAL A 122 3.13 -6.16 6.84
C VAL A 122 4.08 -5.66 5.74
N ALA A 123 4.93 -4.72 6.11
CA ALA A 123 6.01 -4.24 5.24
C ALA A 123 7.34 -4.74 5.78
N THR A 124 8.14 -5.36 4.92
CA THR A 124 9.46 -5.90 5.29
C THR A 124 10.55 -5.35 4.38
N VAL A 125 11.76 -5.28 4.92
CA VAL A 125 12.98 -4.97 4.18
C VAL A 125 13.94 -6.13 4.44
N ASN A 126 14.32 -6.85 3.39
CA ASN A 126 15.20 -8.02 3.51
C ASN A 126 14.74 -9.01 4.59
N GLY A 127 13.42 -9.23 4.67
CA GLY A 127 12.83 -10.15 5.63
C GLY A 127 12.61 -9.60 7.03
N GLU A 128 13.09 -8.39 7.32
CA GLU A 128 12.90 -7.75 8.63
C GLU A 128 11.65 -6.87 8.60
N VAL A 129 10.78 -7.03 9.59
CA VAL A 129 9.54 -6.24 9.66
C VAL A 129 9.87 -4.77 9.91
N ALA A 130 9.43 -3.91 9.01
CA ALA A 130 9.54 -2.46 9.17
C ALA A 130 8.25 -1.88 9.75
N CYS A 131 7.11 -2.39 9.32
CA CYS A 131 5.80 -1.90 9.76
C CYS A 131 4.78 -3.04 9.69
N GLU A 132 3.91 -3.09 10.68
CA GLU A 132 2.74 -3.97 10.64
C GLU A 132 1.52 -3.21 11.13
N ALA A 133 0.35 -3.54 10.58
CA ALA A 133 -0.88 -2.86 10.93
C ALA A 133 -2.09 -3.70 10.52
N GLU A 134 -3.24 -3.38 11.10
CA GLU A 134 -4.54 -3.82 10.60
C GLU A 134 -5.18 -2.60 9.95
N ILE A 135 -5.60 -2.75 8.70
CA ILE A 135 -6.15 -1.64 7.91
C ILE A 135 -7.61 -1.92 7.61
N THR A 136 -8.46 -0.92 7.86
CA THR A 136 -9.86 -0.96 7.45
C THR A 136 -10.06 0.12 6.39
N PHE A 137 -10.73 -0.24 5.31
CA PHE A 137 -11.07 0.73 4.28
C PHE A 137 -12.52 0.56 3.83
N ALA A 138 -13.06 1.62 3.26
CA ALA A 138 -14.40 1.65 2.71
C ALA A 138 -14.32 1.95 1.22
N LEU A 139 -15.08 1.19 0.41
CA LEU A 139 -15.18 1.44 -1.01
C LEU A 139 -16.25 2.50 -1.27
N GLY A 140 -15.90 3.51 -2.04
CA GLY A 140 -16.85 4.51 -2.51
C GLY A 140 -17.65 3.97 -3.69
N ASP A 141 -18.54 4.81 -4.21
CA ASP A 141 -19.34 4.48 -5.39
C ASP A 141 -18.45 4.42 -6.62
N LYS A 142 -18.91 3.67 -7.64
CA LYS A 142 -18.23 3.66 -8.94
C LYS A 142 -18.32 5.03 -9.56
N LYS A 143 -17.20 5.51 -10.09
CA LYS A 143 -17.20 6.69 -10.95
C LYS A 143 -17.66 6.29 -12.34
N GLU A 144 -18.57 7.07 -12.88
CA GLU A 144 -19.02 6.92 -14.25
C GLU A 144 -18.04 7.56 -15.23
#